data_e12ef5235185bcb658a10b4a2efc2f98
#
_entry.id   e12ef5235185bcb658a10b4a2efc2f98
#
_cell.length_a   1.000
_cell.length_b   1.000
_cell.length_c   1.000
_cell.angle_alpha   90.00
_cell.angle_beta   90.00
_cell.angle_gamma   90.00
#
_symmetry.space_group_name_H-M   'P 1'
#
loop_
_entity.id
_entity.type
_entity.pdbx_description
1 polymer ?
#
loop_
_entity_poly.entity_id
_entity_poly.type
_entity_poly.pdbx_seq_one_letter_code
_entity_poly.pdbx_strand_id
1 'polypeptide(L)' 'DLDRAIELINEIGNKLSAKSEWKNKILSAPHFDSISSIDGTSTELVIIGKTQPSDQWLVASKLRKMIVEEFDKNNIALV' A
#
# COMPACT_ATOMS: atom_id res chain seq x y z
N ASP A 1 5.48 -5.55 -13.92
CA ASP A 1 6.78 -5.66 -13.27
C ASP A 1 6.64 -5.60 -11.75
N LEU A 2 6.94 -6.71 -11.11
CA LEU A 2 6.78 -6.86 -9.66
C LEU A 2 7.67 -5.90 -8.87
N ASP A 3 8.91 -5.73 -9.29
CA ASP A 3 9.83 -4.82 -8.60
C ASP A 3 9.33 -3.38 -8.65
N ARG A 4 8.77 -2.98 -9.78
CA ARG A 4 8.19 -1.64 -9.91
C ARG A 4 6.94 -1.48 -9.03
N ALA A 5 6.13 -2.53 -8.95
CA ALA A 5 4.94 -2.52 -8.09
C ALA A 5 5.35 -2.35 -6.61
N ILE A 6 6.35 -3.07 -6.16
CA ILE A 6 6.85 -2.98 -4.79
C ILE A 6 7.39 -1.57 -4.51
N GLU A 7 8.16 -1.04 -5.43
CA GLU A 7 8.71 0.31 -5.33
C GLU A 7 7.60 1.36 -5.18
N LEU A 8 6.57 1.27 -6.01
CA LEU A 8 5.41 2.16 -5.95
C LEU A 8 4.65 2.04 -4.63
N ILE A 9 4.46 0.83 -4.13
CA ILE A 9 3.78 0.61 -2.85
C ILE A 9 4.52 1.34 -1.74
N ASN A 10 5.85 1.20 -1.69
CA ASN A 10 6.66 1.86 -0.67
C ASN A 10 6.60 3.39 -0.79
N GLU A 11 6.66 3.91 -1.99
CA GLU A 11 6.53 5.35 -2.23
C GLU A 11 5.18 5.87 -1.78
N ILE A 12 4.10 5.14 -2.11
CA ILE A 12 2.75 5.52 -1.74
C ILE A 12 2.59 5.54 -0.22
N GLY A 13 3.09 4.51 0.46
CA GLY A 13 3.03 4.43 1.91
C GLY A 13 3.74 5.61 2.57
N ASN A 14 4.90 5.98 2.07
CA ASN A 14 5.66 7.12 2.59
C ASN A 14 4.93 8.44 2.31
N LYS A 15 4.39 8.62 1.13
CA LYS A 15 3.62 9.81 0.78
C LYS A 15 2.40 9.99 1.68
N LEU A 16 1.66 8.92 1.87
CA LEU A 16 0.46 8.95 2.71
C LEU A 16 0.81 9.35 4.14
N SER A 17 1.88 8.76 4.68
CA SER A 17 2.31 9.02 6.06
C SER A 17 2.79 10.45 6.27
N ALA A 18 3.26 11.11 5.22
CA ALA A 18 3.76 12.48 5.29
C ALA A 18 2.65 13.53 5.17
N LYS A 19 1.46 13.16 4.72
CA LYS A 19 0.35 14.11 4.57
C LYS A 19 -0.15 14.56 5.94
N SER A 20 -0.40 15.86 6.08
CA SER A 20 -0.82 16.45 7.36
C SER A 20 -2.10 15.82 7.92
N GLU A 21 -3.01 15.40 7.04
CA GLU A 21 -4.27 14.75 7.43
C GLU A 21 -4.08 13.36 8.02
N TRP A 22 -2.98 12.69 7.66
CA TRP A 22 -2.77 11.28 7.95
C TRP A 22 -1.65 10.99 8.91
N LYS A 23 -0.68 11.90 9.04
CA LYS A 23 0.53 11.63 9.83
C LYS A 23 0.25 11.31 11.30
N ASN A 24 -0.84 11.83 11.87
CA ASN A 24 -1.21 11.52 13.25
C ASN A 24 -1.99 10.20 13.38
N LYS A 25 -2.45 9.66 12.27
CA LYS A 25 -3.19 8.39 12.23
C LYS A 25 -2.28 7.21 11.96
N ILE A 26 -1.12 7.46 11.36
CA ILE A 26 -0.18 6.43 10.95
C ILE A 26 1.05 6.47 11.84
N LEU A 27 1.26 5.39 12.59
CA LEU A 27 2.39 5.25 13.51
C LEU A 27 3.65 4.74 12.80
N SER A 28 3.46 3.88 11.81
CA SER A 28 4.53 3.34 11.00
C SER A 28 4.04 3.29 9.55
N ALA A 29 4.81 3.85 8.64
CA ALA A 29 4.41 3.95 7.24
C ALA A 29 4.12 2.58 6.62
N PRO A 30 3.00 2.45 5.89
CA PRO A 30 2.73 1.22 5.14
C PRO A 30 3.86 0.93 4.15
N HIS A 31 4.25 -0.33 4.06
CA HIS A 31 5.32 -0.74 3.16
C HIS A 31 5.15 -2.20 2.77
N PHE A 32 5.77 -2.57 1.65
CA PHE A 32 5.77 -3.95 1.22
C PHE A 32 6.51 -4.82 2.24
N ASP A 33 5.90 -5.93 2.62
CA ASP A 33 6.52 -6.89 3.53
C ASP A 33 6.94 -8.17 2.81
N SER A 34 6.00 -8.82 2.15
CA SER A 34 6.28 -10.13 1.59
C SER A 34 5.25 -10.54 0.54
N ILE A 35 5.54 -11.63 -0.14
CA ILE A 35 4.60 -12.31 -1.01
C ILE A 35 4.05 -13.49 -0.21
N SER A 36 2.74 -13.50 0.06
CA SER A 36 2.15 -14.50 0.94
C SER A 36 1.72 -15.76 0.22
N SER A 37 1.32 -15.66 -1.04
CA SER A 37 0.92 -16.85 -1.78
C SER A 37 1.13 -16.68 -3.27
N ILE A 38 1.46 -17.80 -3.93
CA ILE A 38 1.56 -17.88 -5.37
C ILE A 38 0.92 -19.20 -5.75
N ASP A 39 -0.24 -19.15 -6.39
CA ASP A 39 -0.98 -20.35 -6.75
C ASP A 39 -1.08 -20.60 -8.26
N GLY A 40 -0.26 -19.91 -9.03
CA GLY A 40 -0.26 -20.04 -10.48
C GLY A 40 -1.20 -19.08 -11.19
N THR A 41 -2.18 -18.51 -10.49
CA THR A 41 -3.13 -17.59 -11.08
C THR A 41 -3.08 -16.19 -10.48
N SER A 42 -2.62 -16.09 -9.23
CA SER A 42 -2.54 -14.80 -8.55
C SER A 42 -1.34 -14.74 -7.62
N THR A 43 -0.92 -13.52 -7.35
CA THR A 43 0.16 -13.24 -6.40
C THR A 43 -0.39 -12.27 -5.35
N GLU A 44 -0.30 -12.64 -4.09
CA GLU A 44 -0.72 -11.77 -2.99
C GLU A 44 0.48 -11.02 -2.41
N LEU A 45 0.41 -9.70 -2.45
CA LEU A 45 1.42 -8.84 -1.85
C LEU A 45 0.94 -8.41 -0.47
N VAL A 46 1.76 -8.64 0.53
CA VAL A 46 1.45 -8.25 1.90
C VAL A 46 2.08 -6.89 2.20
N ILE A 47 1.24 -5.96 2.60
CA ILE A 47 1.67 -4.61 2.97
C ILE A 47 1.38 -4.44 4.44
N ILE A 48 2.37 -4.05 5.22
CA ILE A 48 2.21 -3.83 6.65
C ILE A 48 2.50 -2.39 7.03
N GLY A 49 1.91 -1.97 8.12
CA GLY A 49 2.12 -0.66 8.72
C GLY A 49 1.41 -0.64 10.05
N LYS A 50 1.56 0.45 10.78
CA LYS A 50 0.88 0.61 12.07
C LYS A 50 0.08 1.89 12.08
N THR A 51 -1.12 1.81 12.62
CA THR A 51 -2.03 2.96 12.75
C THR A 51 -2.51 3.07 14.18
N GLN A 52 -3.13 4.21 14.48
CA GLN A 52 -3.95 4.30 15.68
C GLN A 52 -5.07 3.25 15.57
N PRO A 53 -5.44 2.58 16.66
CA PRO A 53 -6.40 1.46 16.57
C PRO A 53 -7.74 1.80 15.90
N SER A 54 -8.25 3.00 16.12
CA SER A 54 -9.53 3.40 15.54
C SER A 54 -9.44 3.81 14.08
N ASP A 55 -8.23 3.98 13.56
CA ASP A 55 -8.01 4.52 12.21
C ASP A 55 -7.61 3.47 11.17
N GLN A 56 -7.47 2.22 11.56
CA GLN A 56 -6.93 1.19 10.67
C GLN A 56 -7.74 1.00 9.38
N TRP A 57 -9.06 1.02 9.48
CA TRP A 57 -9.92 0.84 8.30
C TRP A 57 -9.86 2.03 7.36
N LEU A 58 -9.81 3.23 7.93
CA LEU A 58 -9.73 4.46 7.16
C LEU A 58 -8.40 4.54 6.40
N VAL A 59 -7.30 4.23 7.07
CA VAL A 59 -5.97 4.23 6.46
C VAL A 59 -5.88 3.16 5.38
N ALA A 60 -6.36 1.95 5.65
CA ALA A 60 -6.34 0.87 4.67
C ALA A 60 -7.13 1.22 3.41
N SER A 61 -8.29 1.84 3.58
CA SER A 61 -9.13 2.25 2.46
C SER A 61 -8.44 3.30 1.59
N LYS A 62 -7.84 4.30 2.23
CA LYS A 62 -7.11 5.36 1.51
C LYS A 62 -5.90 4.79 0.79
N LEU A 63 -5.17 3.91 1.44
CA LEU A 63 -3.99 3.27 0.85
C LEU A 63 -4.36 2.49 -0.41
N ARG A 64 -5.42 1.68 -0.35
CA ARG A 64 -5.90 0.91 -1.51
C ARG A 64 -6.24 1.81 -2.68
N LYS A 65 -6.93 2.91 -2.40
CA LYS A 65 -7.31 3.86 -3.44
C LYS A 65 -6.07 4.45 -4.12
N MET A 66 -5.08 4.85 -3.34
CA MET A 66 -3.85 5.41 -3.87
C MET A 66 -3.07 4.40 -4.69
N ILE A 67 -3.04 3.14 -4.24
CA ILE A 67 -2.36 2.06 -4.98
C ILE A 67 -3.04 1.83 -6.33
N VAL A 68 -4.36 1.73 -6.35
CA VAL A 68 -5.12 1.53 -7.59
C VAL A 68 -4.84 2.66 -8.58
N GLU A 69 -4.89 3.90 -8.10
CA GLU A 69 -4.66 5.07 -8.96
C GLU A 69 -3.23 5.11 -9.52
N GLU A 70 -2.23 4.84 -8.68
CA GLU A 70 -0.84 4.87 -9.14
C GLU A 70 -0.50 3.70 -10.05
N PHE A 71 -1.03 2.52 -9.77
CA PHE A 71 -0.81 1.37 -10.63
C PHE A 71 -1.42 1.60 -12.01
N ASP A 72 -2.60 2.20 -12.06
CA ASP A 72 -3.25 2.53 -13.32
C ASP A 72 -2.39 3.50 -14.14
N LYS A 73 -1.86 4.54 -13.51
CA LYS A 73 -0.98 5.52 -14.16
C LYS A 73 0.30 4.90 -14.70
N ASN A 74 0.78 3.84 -14.07
CA ASN A 74 2.04 3.18 -14.44
C ASN A 74 1.81 1.92 -15.26
N ASN A 75 0.59 1.69 -15.72
CA ASN A 75 0.22 0.53 -16.54
C ASN A 75 0.52 -0.80 -15.86
N ILE A 76 0.36 -0.86 -14.54
CA ILE A 76 0.50 -2.09 -13.78
C ILE A 76 -0.89 -2.66 -13.57
N ALA A 77 -1.11 -3.86 -14.07
CA ALA A 77 -2.41 -4.51 -13.95
C ALA A 77 -2.63 -5.04 -12.54
N LEU A 78 -3.81 -4.76 -12.00
CA LEU A 78 -4.30 -5.38 -10.78
C LEU A 78 -5.28 -6.47 -11.17
N VAL A 79 -5.07 -7.63 -10.63
CA VAL A 79 -5.90 -8.79 -10.94
C VAL A 79 -6.92 -9.02 -9.85
#